data_b70dabc668e960650d12acb766765ff5
#
_entry.id   b70dabc668e960650d12acb766765ff5
#
_cell.length_a   1.000
_cell.length_b   1.000
_cell.length_c   1.000
_cell.angle_alpha   90.00
_cell.angle_beta   90.00
_cell.angle_gamma   90.00
#
_symmetry.space_group_name_H-M   'P 1'
#
loop_
_entity.id
_entity.type
_entity.pdbx_description
1 polymer ?
#
loop_
_entity_poly.entity_id
_entity_poly.type
_entity_poly.pdbx_seq_one_letter_code
_entity_poly.pdbx_strand_id
1 'polypeptide(L)'
;FARQVRIGNGLDRVDMGPLAARRELERYLKVLEQAKTEGGRVLAGGGRPAGLKRGWFADATVLGDVPPGAAIMNNEPVGPVAPVCRVRDFNEAITLANRSRYGLGATIYTLDLEESMRAVRELEAGMVWVNAPLLDNDAGPFGGRKQSGLGRQLGAEGLDSFRHTKLAMIDYAARPHDFWWFPYADAESFPGSRGGTK
;
A
#
# COMPACT_ATOMS: atom_id res chain seq x y z
N PHE A 1 -19.04 9.33 -12.86
CA PHE A 1 -19.25 8.38 -11.75
C PHE A 1 -19.42 9.12 -10.42
N ALA A 2 -18.43 9.86 -9.90
CA ALA A 2 -18.49 10.52 -8.58
C ALA A 2 -19.78 11.36 -8.35
N ARG A 3 -20.26 12.05 -9.38
CA ARG A 3 -21.53 12.83 -9.33
C ARG A 3 -22.80 11.97 -9.25
N GLN A 4 -22.69 10.68 -9.52
CA GLN A 4 -23.82 9.73 -9.53
C GLN A 4 -23.89 8.91 -8.25
N VAL A 5 -22.90 9.03 -7.36
CA VAL A 5 -22.87 8.33 -6.07
C VAL A 5 -24.03 8.80 -5.20
N ARG A 6 -24.90 7.90 -4.85
CA ARG A 6 -26.03 8.15 -3.94
C ARG A 6 -25.54 8.07 -2.52
N ILE A 7 -25.65 9.17 -1.79
CA ILE A 7 -25.15 9.30 -0.43
C ILE A 7 -26.35 9.34 0.53
N GLY A 8 -26.29 8.57 1.59
CA GLY A 8 -27.37 8.52 2.57
C GLY A 8 -27.11 7.58 3.72
N ASN A 9 -28.18 7.20 4.45
CA ASN A 9 -28.07 6.23 5.53
C ASN A 9 -27.69 4.87 4.94
N GLY A 10 -26.67 4.22 5.51
CA GLY A 10 -26.19 2.91 5.07
C GLY A 10 -27.21 1.77 5.17
N LEU A 11 -28.34 1.96 5.84
CA LEU A 11 -29.47 1.02 5.86
C LEU A 11 -30.43 1.21 4.67
N ASP A 12 -30.27 2.28 3.91
CA ASP A 12 -31.05 2.56 2.71
C ASP A 12 -30.30 2.04 1.47
N ARG A 13 -31.00 2.03 0.31
CA ARG A 13 -30.38 1.68 -0.98
C ARG A 13 -29.50 2.82 -1.51
N VAL A 14 -28.37 3.02 -0.89
CA VAL A 14 -27.37 4.04 -1.24
C VAL A 14 -26.02 3.40 -1.61
N ASP A 15 -25.16 4.17 -2.26
CA ASP A 15 -23.85 3.70 -2.67
C ASP A 15 -22.77 4.02 -1.62
N MET A 16 -23.01 5.06 -0.79
CA MET A 16 -22.07 5.49 0.23
C MET A 16 -22.80 6.01 1.48
N GLY A 17 -22.40 5.53 2.65
CA GLY A 17 -22.85 5.97 3.95
C GLY A 17 -22.09 7.20 4.50
N PRO A 18 -22.34 7.55 5.77
CA PRO A 18 -21.60 8.63 6.44
C PRO A 18 -20.17 8.20 6.82
N LEU A 19 -19.32 9.17 7.09
CA LEU A 19 -18.05 8.95 7.78
C LEU A 19 -18.30 8.48 9.22
N ALA A 20 -17.33 7.81 9.81
CA ALA A 20 -17.47 7.17 11.11
C ALA A 20 -17.72 8.17 12.26
N ALA A 21 -17.18 9.39 12.17
CA ALA A 21 -17.26 10.36 13.24
C ALA A 21 -17.20 11.81 12.74
N ARG A 22 -17.62 12.74 13.60
CA ARG A 22 -17.53 14.19 13.34
C ARG A 22 -16.11 14.65 13.02
N ARG A 23 -15.15 14.19 13.78
CA ARG A 23 -13.74 14.52 13.57
C ARG A 23 -13.23 14.13 12.19
N GLU A 24 -13.72 13.02 11.64
CA GLU A 24 -13.31 12.56 10.31
C GLU A 24 -13.89 13.47 9.20
N LEU A 25 -15.13 13.94 9.38
CA LEU A 25 -15.71 14.92 8.47
C LEU A 25 -14.95 16.25 8.52
N GLU A 26 -14.63 16.76 9.72
CA GLU A 26 -13.88 17.99 9.90
C GLU A 26 -12.48 17.88 9.27
N ARG A 27 -11.80 16.72 9.47
CA ARG A 27 -10.51 16.42 8.85
C ARG A 27 -10.61 16.37 7.33
N TYR A 28 -11.61 15.68 6.81
CA TYR A 28 -11.88 15.60 5.36
C TYR A 28 -12.04 16.98 4.74
N LEU A 29 -12.90 17.82 5.32
CA LEU A 29 -13.13 19.18 4.82
C LEU A 29 -11.84 20.02 4.86
N LYS A 30 -11.06 19.90 5.93
CA LYS A 30 -9.77 20.60 6.03
C LYS A 30 -8.77 20.14 4.96
N VAL A 31 -8.70 18.84 4.70
CA VAL A 31 -7.83 18.29 3.65
C VAL A 31 -8.24 18.79 2.27
N LEU A 32 -9.55 18.90 1.99
CA LEU A 32 -10.03 19.46 0.73
C LEU A 32 -9.67 20.93 0.56
N GLU A 33 -9.83 21.75 1.60
CA GLU A 33 -9.45 23.17 1.53
C GLU A 33 -7.94 23.32 1.33
N GLN A 34 -7.13 22.53 2.03
CA GLN A 34 -5.69 22.54 1.83
C GLN A 34 -5.33 22.15 0.39
N ALA A 35 -5.92 21.07 -0.15
CA ALA A 35 -5.65 20.64 -1.52
C ALA A 35 -6.01 21.70 -2.56
N LYS A 36 -7.09 22.48 -2.34
CA LYS A 36 -7.45 23.62 -3.18
C LYS A 36 -6.39 24.74 -3.12
N THR A 37 -5.93 25.09 -1.92
CA THR A 37 -4.88 26.13 -1.75
C THR A 37 -3.54 25.70 -2.35
N GLU A 38 -3.28 24.39 -2.41
CA GLU A 38 -2.09 23.81 -3.03
C GLU A 38 -2.22 23.65 -4.56
N GLY A 39 -3.35 24.07 -5.16
CA GLY A 39 -3.55 24.09 -6.61
C GLY A 39 -4.47 23.02 -7.17
N GLY A 40 -5.01 22.15 -6.34
CA GLY A 40 -5.98 21.14 -6.76
C GLY A 40 -7.32 21.76 -7.16
N ARG A 41 -7.88 21.31 -8.28
CA ARG A 41 -9.15 21.78 -8.83
C ARG A 41 -10.27 20.77 -8.57
N VAL A 42 -11.36 21.18 -7.93
CA VAL A 42 -12.53 20.30 -7.69
C VAL A 42 -13.22 20.00 -9.02
N LEU A 43 -13.27 18.73 -9.40
CA LEU A 43 -13.95 18.24 -10.58
C LEU A 43 -15.37 17.69 -10.26
N ALA A 44 -15.53 17.14 -9.06
CA ALA A 44 -16.81 16.66 -8.54
C ALA A 44 -16.80 16.69 -7.02
N GLY A 45 -17.95 16.82 -6.38
CA GLY A 45 -18.10 16.90 -4.94
C GLY A 45 -17.48 18.15 -4.34
N GLY A 46 -16.69 18.00 -3.30
CA GLY A 46 -15.91 19.08 -2.71
C GLY A 46 -16.45 19.61 -1.39
N GLY A 47 -17.36 18.91 -0.74
CA GLY A 47 -17.97 19.37 0.50
C GLY A 47 -18.87 18.35 1.17
N ARG A 48 -19.96 18.87 1.71
CA ARG A 48 -21.06 18.09 2.26
C ARG A 48 -22.24 18.06 1.29
N PRO A 49 -22.97 16.94 1.18
CA PRO A 49 -24.18 16.90 0.37
C PRO A 49 -25.22 17.90 0.90
N ALA A 50 -25.74 18.75 0.01
CA ALA A 50 -26.65 19.82 0.39
C ALA A 50 -27.96 19.33 1.08
N GLY A 51 -28.43 18.14 0.73
CA GLY A 51 -29.66 17.55 1.29
C GLY A 51 -29.50 16.87 2.65
N LEU A 52 -28.27 16.59 3.10
CA LEU A 52 -28.00 15.78 4.30
C LEU A 52 -27.45 16.65 5.44
N LYS A 53 -28.35 17.36 6.13
CA LYS A 53 -27.99 18.29 7.22
C LYS A 53 -27.56 17.60 8.52
N ARG A 54 -28.05 16.37 8.78
CA ARG A 54 -27.70 15.57 9.97
C ARG A 54 -26.78 14.42 9.59
N GLY A 55 -25.88 14.04 10.47
CA GLY A 55 -24.87 12.99 10.23
C GLY A 55 -23.58 13.52 9.61
N TRP A 56 -22.60 12.64 9.44
CA TRP A 56 -21.25 12.97 9.03
C TRP A 56 -21.01 12.66 7.54
N PHE A 57 -21.92 13.14 6.70
CA PHE A 57 -21.87 12.89 5.25
C PHE A 57 -20.88 13.81 4.55
N ALA A 58 -20.17 13.23 3.59
CA ALA A 58 -19.21 13.90 2.71
C ALA A 58 -19.54 13.56 1.25
N ASP A 59 -19.30 14.49 0.33
CA ASP A 59 -19.41 14.21 -1.09
C ASP A 59 -18.32 13.27 -1.58
N ALA A 60 -18.65 12.40 -2.53
CA ALA A 60 -17.64 11.70 -3.32
C ALA A 60 -16.90 12.73 -4.19
N THR A 61 -15.65 13.01 -3.85
CA THR A 61 -14.88 14.11 -4.41
C THR A 61 -13.79 13.64 -5.35
N VAL A 62 -13.65 14.33 -6.48
CA VAL A 62 -12.52 14.18 -7.40
C VAL A 62 -11.82 15.52 -7.50
N LEU A 63 -10.53 15.52 -7.22
CA LEU A 63 -9.63 16.65 -7.41
C LEU A 63 -8.74 16.40 -8.62
N GLY A 64 -8.76 17.31 -9.59
CA GLY A 64 -7.87 17.29 -10.75
C GLY A 64 -6.70 18.26 -10.59
N ASP A 65 -5.69 18.04 -11.42
CA ASP A 65 -4.51 18.89 -11.54
C ASP A 65 -3.76 19.08 -10.19
N VAL A 66 -3.84 18.08 -9.31
CA VAL A 66 -3.19 18.12 -7.99
C VAL A 66 -1.68 18.03 -8.18
N PRO A 67 -0.90 18.99 -7.67
CA PRO A 67 0.56 18.91 -7.76
C PRO A 67 1.09 17.66 -7.02
N PRO A 68 2.14 16.98 -7.55
CA PRO A 68 2.73 15.81 -6.90
C PRO A 68 3.25 16.04 -5.48
N GLY A 69 3.62 17.29 -5.17
CA GLY A 69 4.09 17.71 -3.85
C GLY A 69 2.98 18.05 -2.86
N ALA A 70 1.72 18.12 -3.28
CA ALA A 70 0.61 18.47 -2.41
C ALA A 70 0.46 17.48 -1.26
N ALA A 71 0.04 17.97 -0.11
CA ALA A 71 -0.08 17.14 1.10
C ALA A 71 -1.02 15.97 0.91
N ILE A 72 -2.11 16.13 0.15
CA ILE A 72 -3.09 15.07 -0.14
C ILE A 72 -2.51 13.92 -0.97
N MET A 73 -1.44 14.15 -1.75
CA MET A 73 -0.75 13.11 -2.52
C MET A 73 0.23 12.30 -1.65
N ASN A 74 0.65 12.85 -0.51
CA ASN A 74 1.70 12.26 0.32
C ASN A 74 1.20 11.77 1.68
N ASN A 75 -0.02 12.14 2.06
CA ASN A 75 -0.67 11.69 3.28
C ASN A 75 -1.99 11.02 2.92
N GLU A 76 -2.35 9.97 3.64
CA GLU A 76 -3.63 9.31 3.46
C GLU A 76 -4.78 10.28 3.75
N PRO A 77 -5.60 10.64 2.74
CA PRO A 77 -6.79 11.44 2.96
C PRO A 77 -7.87 10.54 3.58
N VAL A 78 -8.37 10.94 4.74
CA VAL A 78 -9.51 10.26 5.34
C VAL A 78 -10.78 10.78 4.68
N GLY A 79 -11.50 9.89 3.98
CA GLY A 79 -12.75 10.24 3.33
C GLY A 79 -12.78 9.97 1.82
N PRO A 80 -13.94 10.20 1.18
CA PRO A 80 -14.17 9.82 -0.21
C PRO A 80 -13.59 10.83 -1.21
N VAL A 81 -12.28 10.94 -1.27
CA VAL A 81 -11.58 11.84 -2.20
C VAL A 81 -10.56 11.09 -3.04
N ALA A 82 -10.57 11.35 -4.34
CA ALA A 82 -9.61 10.86 -5.32
C ALA A 82 -8.82 12.04 -5.89
N PRO A 83 -7.59 12.28 -5.43
CA PRO A 83 -6.69 13.25 -6.04
C PRO A 83 -6.08 12.67 -7.31
N VAL A 84 -6.08 13.46 -8.39
CA VAL A 84 -5.55 13.10 -9.70
C VAL A 84 -4.43 14.07 -10.07
N CYS A 85 -3.27 13.51 -10.33
CA CYS A 85 -2.09 14.19 -10.83
C CYS A 85 -1.84 13.75 -12.27
N ARG A 86 -1.41 14.67 -13.13
CA ARG A 86 -0.97 14.35 -14.50
C ARG A 86 0.50 14.00 -14.49
N VAL A 87 0.86 13.03 -15.31
CA VAL A 87 2.23 12.60 -15.55
C VAL A 87 2.54 12.72 -17.05
N ARG A 88 3.80 12.86 -17.40
CA ARG A 88 4.25 12.96 -18.78
C ARG A 88 4.31 11.59 -19.48
N ASP A 89 4.73 10.60 -18.72
CA ASP A 89 4.99 9.27 -19.23
C ASP A 89 4.93 8.21 -18.11
N PHE A 90 5.07 6.96 -18.49
CA PHE A 90 5.07 5.82 -17.58
C PHE A 90 6.19 5.91 -16.53
N ASN A 91 7.39 6.36 -16.91
CA ASN A 91 8.53 6.43 -15.97
C ASN A 91 8.27 7.44 -14.85
N GLU A 92 7.68 8.58 -15.20
CA GLU A 92 7.26 9.57 -14.19
C GLU A 92 6.16 9.01 -13.29
N ALA A 93 5.20 8.26 -13.84
CA ALA A 93 4.15 7.62 -13.05
C ALA A 93 4.73 6.66 -11.99
N ILE A 94 5.64 5.76 -12.39
CA ILE A 94 6.33 4.85 -11.47
C ILE A 94 7.13 5.62 -10.42
N THR A 95 7.86 6.64 -10.84
CA THR A 95 8.68 7.46 -9.94
C THR A 95 7.81 8.15 -8.88
N LEU A 96 6.69 8.74 -9.28
CA LEU A 96 5.78 9.44 -8.37
C LEU A 96 5.05 8.46 -7.44
N ALA A 97 4.60 7.32 -7.96
CA ALA A 97 3.98 6.28 -7.15
C ALA A 97 4.94 5.79 -6.05
N ASN A 98 6.20 5.57 -6.41
CA ASN A 98 7.21 5.09 -5.47
C ASN A 98 7.69 6.14 -4.45
N ARG A 99 7.43 7.43 -4.66
CA ARG A 99 7.68 8.48 -3.65
C ARG A 99 6.76 8.38 -2.44
N SER A 100 5.62 7.71 -2.57
CA SER A 100 4.73 7.50 -1.44
C SER A 100 5.45 6.76 -0.31
N ARG A 101 5.25 7.21 0.92
CA ARG A 101 5.70 6.48 2.12
C ARG A 101 4.89 5.21 2.37
N TYR A 102 3.76 5.06 1.72
CA TYR A 102 2.92 3.86 1.74
C TYR A 102 3.22 2.95 0.55
N GLY A 103 2.87 1.70 0.69
CA GLY A 103 3.06 0.68 -0.34
C GLY A 103 2.16 -0.51 -0.09
N LEU A 104 0.85 -0.29 0.15
CA LEU A 104 -0.10 -1.39 0.30
C LEU A 104 -0.39 -2.03 -1.04
N GLY A 105 -1.00 -1.28 -1.93
CA GLY A 105 -1.39 -1.75 -3.24
C GLY A 105 -1.26 -0.67 -4.31
N ALA A 106 -1.06 -1.10 -5.53
CA ALA A 106 -1.04 -0.24 -6.71
C ALA A 106 -1.78 -0.91 -7.87
N THR A 107 -2.44 -0.10 -8.68
CA THR A 107 -3.12 -0.59 -9.88
C THR A 107 -2.61 0.17 -11.10
N ILE A 108 -2.34 -0.57 -12.16
CA ILE A 108 -2.07 0.00 -13.48
C ILE A 108 -3.16 -0.43 -14.47
N TYR A 109 -3.57 0.51 -15.31
CA TYR A 109 -4.44 0.25 -16.46
C TYR A 109 -3.65 0.47 -17.74
N THR A 110 -3.32 -0.60 -18.42
CA THR A 110 -2.58 -0.56 -19.69
C THR A 110 -2.88 -1.82 -20.51
N LEU A 111 -2.77 -1.72 -21.82
CA LEU A 111 -2.79 -2.86 -22.74
C LEU A 111 -1.38 -3.23 -23.22
N ASP A 112 -0.38 -2.47 -22.83
CA ASP A 112 1.02 -2.73 -23.13
C ASP A 112 1.58 -3.75 -22.14
N LEU A 113 2.10 -4.87 -22.69
CA LEU A 113 2.65 -5.95 -21.87
C LEU A 113 3.95 -5.55 -21.18
N GLU A 114 4.79 -4.73 -21.83
CA GLU A 114 6.06 -4.28 -21.27
C GLU A 114 5.80 -3.35 -20.06
N GLU A 115 4.90 -2.38 -20.21
CA GLU A 115 4.48 -1.52 -19.11
C GLU A 115 3.88 -2.33 -17.96
N SER A 116 3.04 -3.33 -18.27
CA SER A 116 2.45 -4.22 -17.26
C SER A 116 3.53 -4.93 -16.43
N MET A 117 4.49 -5.56 -17.12
CA MET A 117 5.58 -6.30 -16.46
C MET A 117 6.55 -5.39 -15.73
N ARG A 118 6.79 -4.19 -16.24
CA ARG A 118 7.60 -3.17 -15.55
C ARG A 118 6.90 -2.67 -14.30
N ALA A 119 5.61 -2.37 -14.38
CA ALA A 119 4.84 -1.94 -13.21
C ALA A 119 4.91 -2.98 -12.08
N VAL A 120 4.74 -4.27 -12.39
CA VAL A 120 4.83 -5.35 -11.38
C VAL A 120 6.21 -5.41 -10.73
N ARG A 121 7.28 -5.17 -11.46
CA ARG A 121 8.66 -5.21 -10.94
C ARG A 121 9.07 -3.93 -10.21
N GLU A 122 8.67 -2.77 -10.72
CA GLU A 122 9.21 -1.47 -10.34
C GLU A 122 8.37 -0.76 -9.27
N LEU A 123 7.06 -1.09 -9.15
CA LEU A 123 6.22 -0.49 -8.10
C LEU A 123 6.58 -1.07 -6.72
N GLU A 124 6.84 -0.18 -5.78
CA GLU A 124 7.18 -0.52 -4.40
C GLU A 124 5.92 -0.72 -3.55
N ALA A 125 5.02 -1.55 -4.02
CA ALA A 125 3.80 -1.95 -3.32
C ALA A 125 3.85 -3.44 -2.96
N GLY A 126 3.10 -3.84 -1.94
CA GLY A 126 2.96 -5.24 -1.56
C GLY A 126 2.08 -6.02 -2.52
N MET A 127 1.14 -5.33 -3.17
CA MET A 127 0.25 -5.89 -4.18
C MET A 127 0.23 -4.99 -5.41
N VAL A 128 0.27 -5.57 -6.60
CA VAL A 128 0.15 -4.85 -7.87
C VAL A 128 -0.90 -5.54 -8.72
N TRP A 129 -1.89 -4.78 -9.17
CA TRP A 129 -2.95 -5.25 -10.06
C TRP A 129 -2.78 -4.61 -11.45
N VAL A 130 -2.97 -5.40 -12.47
CA VAL A 130 -3.02 -4.93 -13.85
C VAL A 130 -4.45 -5.07 -14.36
N ASN A 131 -5.11 -3.97 -14.67
CA ASN A 131 -6.50 -3.89 -15.17
C ASN A 131 -7.57 -4.56 -14.29
N ALA A 132 -7.23 -4.89 -13.05
CA ALA A 132 -8.08 -5.66 -12.15
C ALA A 132 -7.95 -5.16 -10.69
N PRO A 133 -8.41 -3.92 -10.39
CA PRO A 133 -8.18 -3.30 -9.10
C PRO A 133 -8.87 -4.07 -7.96
N LEU A 134 -8.18 -4.20 -6.86
CA LEU A 134 -8.71 -4.76 -5.60
C LEU A 134 -9.29 -6.19 -5.73
N LEU A 135 -8.80 -6.97 -6.69
CA LEU A 135 -9.10 -8.39 -6.75
C LEU A 135 -8.17 -9.16 -5.84
N ASP A 136 -8.72 -9.69 -4.77
CA ASP A 136 -8.03 -10.56 -3.86
C ASP A 136 -8.42 -12.02 -4.08
N ASN A 137 -7.56 -12.94 -3.66
CA ASN A 137 -7.88 -14.35 -3.58
C ASN A 137 -7.14 -14.98 -2.39
N ASP A 138 -7.65 -16.11 -1.92
CA ASP A 138 -7.13 -16.77 -0.72
C ASP A 138 -5.70 -17.32 -0.88
N ALA A 139 -5.23 -17.51 -2.11
CA ALA A 139 -3.88 -17.99 -2.41
C ALA A 139 -2.85 -16.86 -2.53
N GLY A 140 -3.31 -15.62 -2.74
CA GLY A 140 -2.44 -14.46 -2.91
C GLY A 140 -2.12 -13.78 -1.59
N PRO A 141 -0.83 -13.57 -1.23
CA PRO A 141 -0.49 -12.90 0.02
C PRO A 141 -0.88 -11.42 -0.04
N PHE A 142 -1.78 -11.01 0.87
CA PHE A 142 -2.23 -9.63 1.04
C PHE A 142 -1.38 -8.91 2.08
N GLY A 143 -0.81 -7.78 1.77
CA GLY A 143 -0.07 -6.98 2.74
C GLY A 143 0.79 -5.89 2.13
N GLY A 144 1.31 -5.02 2.98
CA GLY A 144 2.00 -3.81 2.60
C GLY A 144 3.52 -3.91 2.58
N ARG A 145 4.11 -2.84 2.06
CA ARG A 145 5.51 -2.46 2.17
C ARG A 145 5.59 -1.07 2.81
N LYS A 146 6.78 -0.62 3.15
CA LYS A 146 7.02 0.71 3.72
C LYS A 146 6.14 0.94 4.98
N GLN A 147 5.48 2.11 5.10
CA GLN A 147 4.64 2.42 6.25
C GLN A 147 3.23 1.79 6.20
N SER A 148 2.89 1.07 5.14
CA SER A 148 1.64 0.31 5.09
C SER A 148 1.63 -0.94 5.96
N GLY A 149 2.78 -1.34 6.48
CA GLY A 149 2.87 -2.36 7.52
C GLY A 149 3.75 -3.54 7.17
N LEU A 150 3.82 -4.47 8.11
CA LEU A 150 4.60 -5.70 8.07
C LEU A 150 3.67 -6.91 8.01
N GLY A 151 4.23 -8.04 7.57
CA GLY A 151 3.50 -9.31 7.50
C GLY A 151 2.58 -9.43 6.30
N ARG A 152 1.88 -10.57 6.25
CA ARG A 152 0.90 -10.88 5.20
C ARG A 152 -0.33 -11.53 5.80
N GLN A 153 -1.47 -11.29 5.17
CA GLN A 153 -2.71 -12.05 5.30
C GLN A 153 -2.86 -12.88 4.02
N LEU A 154 -3.70 -13.88 4.03
CA LEU A 154 -3.91 -14.80 2.91
C LEU A 154 -2.62 -15.52 2.46
N GLY A 155 -2.75 -16.43 1.52
CA GLY A 155 -1.63 -17.24 1.05
C GLY A 155 -0.97 -18.09 2.12
N ALA A 156 0.14 -18.72 1.78
CA ALA A 156 0.93 -19.54 2.71
C ALA A 156 1.52 -18.69 3.83
N GLU A 157 2.03 -17.51 3.51
CA GLU A 157 2.62 -16.57 4.47
C GLU A 157 1.61 -16.12 5.53
N GLY A 158 0.35 -15.93 5.14
CA GLY A 158 -0.72 -15.61 6.07
C GLY A 158 -0.96 -16.75 7.07
N LEU A 159 -1.02 -17.99 6.62
CA LEU A 159 -1.15 -19.17 7.48
C LEU A 159 0.06 -19.36 8.39
N ASP A 160 1.26 -19.14 7.87
CA ASP A 160 2.50 -19.30 8.63
C ASP A 160 2.61 -18.29 9.77
N SER A 161 2.00 -17.11 9.63
CA SER A 161 1.98 -16.09 10.69
C SER A 161 1.26 -16.53 11.98
N PHE A 162 0.40 -17.55 11.91
CA PHE A 162 -0.30 -18.14 13.05
C PHE A 162 0.40 -19.37 13.64
N ARG A 163 1.58 -19.74 13.15
CA ARG A 163 2.32 -20.92 13.58
C ARG A 163 3.68 -20.55 14.15
N HIS A 164 4.11 -21.32 15.14
CA HIS A 164 5.47 -21.26 15.63
C HIS A 164 6.38 -22.19 14.83
N THR A 165 7.46 -21.65 14.32
CA THR A 165 8.52 -22.44 13.68
C THR A 165 9.46 -23.03 14.74
N LYS A 166 9.82 -24.30 14.58
CA LYS A 166 10.85 -24.96 15.40
C LYS A 166 11.85 -25.64 14.48
N LEU A 167 13.11 -25.28 14.58
CA LEU A 167 14.21 -26.03 14.01
C LEU A 167 14.60 -27.18 14.96
N ALA A 168 14.67 -28.40 14.46
CA ALA A 168 15.25 -29.52 15.15
C ALA A 168 16.48 -30.00 14.36
N MET A 169 17.62 -30.02 15.00
CA MET A 169 18.86 -30.59 14.46
C MET A 169 19.23 -31.79 15.33
N ILE A 170 19.39 -32.95 14.71
CA ILE A 170 19.66 -34.19 15.39
C ILE A 170 20.95 -34.81 14.82
N ASP A 171 22.01 -34.83 15.61
CA ASP A 171 23.18 -35.64 15.31
C ASP A 171 23.07 -36.96 16.09
N TYR A 172 22.66 -38.00 15.39
CA TYR A 172 22.55 -39.36 15.95
C TYR A 172 23.88 -39.98 16.33
N ALA A 173 25.01 -39.43 15.83
CA ALA A 173 26.33 -39.94 16.12
C ALA A 173 27.00 -39.18 17.31
N ALA A 174 26.36 -38.18 17.85
CA ALA A 174 26.85 -37.35 18.97
C ALA A 174 28.29 -36.93 18.81
N ARG A 175 28.67 -36.54 17.60
CA ARG A 175 30.06 -36.09 17.29
C ARG A 175 30.37 -34.74 17.93
N PRO A 176 31.63 -34.52 18.34
CA PRO A 176 32.02 -33.20 18.80
C PRO A 176 31.82 -32.15 17.72
N HIS A 177 31.22 -31.01 18.11
CA HIS A 177 31.00 -29.84 17.27
C HIS A 177 31.61 -28.61 17.96
N ASP A 178 32.92 -28.56 18.01
CA ASP A 178 33.71 -27.57 18.77
C ASP A 178 34.09 -26.33 17.95
N PHE A 179 33.75 -26.29 16.67
CA PHE A 179 34.05 -25.14 15.79
C PHE A 179 33.37 -23.80 16.20
N TRP A 180 32.42 -23.85 17.13
CA TRP A 180 31.77 -22.68 17.72
C TRP A 180 32.47 -22.20 19.01
N TRP A 181 33.43 -22.98 19.57
CA TRP A 181 34.01 -22.72 20.87
C TRP A 181 35.32 -21.97 20.77
N PHE A 182 35.60 -21.21 21.82
CA PHE A 182 36.93 -20.58 22.00
C PHE A 182 38.01 -21.60 22.32
N PRO A 183 39.25 -21.29 21.93
CA PRO A 183 39.73 -20.10 21.25
C PRO A 183 39.50 -20.14 19.73
N TYR A 184 39.15 -19.03 19.14
CA TYR A 184 39.13 -18.86 17.67
C TYR A 184 40.51 -18.55 17.12
N ALA A 185 41.55 -19.01 17.80
CA ALA A 185 42.94 -18.53 17.63
C ALA A 185 43.58 -18.90 16.29
N ASP A 186 43.08 -19.91 15.60
CA ASP A 186 43.75 -20.37 14.38
C ASP A 186 42.76 -20.34 13.22
N ALA A 187 43.04 -19.46 12.24
CA ALA A 187 42.30 -19.39 10.98
C ALA A 187 42.27 -20.75 10.22
N GLU A 188 43.15 -21.67 10.58
CA GLU A 188 43.19 -23.03 10.06
C GLU A 188 42.05 -23.93 10.59
N SER A 189 41.38 -23.52 11.67
CA SER A 189 40.31 -24.28 12.32
C SER A 189 38.95 -24.14 11.61
N PHE A 190 38.81 -23.20 10.68
CA PHE A 190 37.57 -23.01 9.95
C PHE A 190 37.50 -23.90 8.70
N PRO A 191 36.47 -24.77 8.56
CA PRO A 191 36.24 -25.50 7.32
C PRO A 191 36.06 -24.50 6.18
N GLY A 192 37.03 -24.40 5.29
CA GLY A 192 37.04 -23.45 4.15
C GLY A 192 38.25 -22.53 4.07
N SER A 193 39.06 -22.44 5.09
CA SER A 193 40.33 -21.71 5.03
C SER A 193 41.42 -22.40 4.18
N ARG A 194 41.19 -23.65 3.75
CA ARG A 194 42.05 -24.37 2.82
C ARG A 194 41.58 -24.20 1.37
N GLY A 195 41.69 -23.02 0.84
CA GLY A 195 41.25 -22.77 -0.52
C GLY A 195 41.97 -21.63 -1.16
N GLY A 196 43.26 -21.74 -1.29
CA GLY A 196 43.99 -20.69 -1.98
C GLY A 196 45.47 -20.99 -2.11
N THR A 197 45.82 -22.05 -2.81
CA THR A 197 47.14 -22.14 -3.43
C THR A 197 47.16 -23.19 -4.55
N LYS A 198 47.24 -22.71 -5.68
CA LYS A 198 47.91 -22.96 -6.97
C LYS A 198 46.97 -23.11 -8.13
#